data_2377b9b6060086cf39e1f3315ee92768
#
_entry.id   2377b9b6060086cf39e1f3315ee92768
#
_cell.length_a   1.000
_cell.length_b   1.000
_cell.length_c   1.000
_cell.angle_alpha   90.00
_cell.angle_beta   90.00
_cell.angle_gamma   90.00
#
_symmetry.space_group_name_H-M   'P 1'
#
loop_
_entity.id
_entity.type
_entity.pdbx_description
1 polymer ?
#
loop_
_entity_poly.entity_id
_entity_poly.type
_entity_poly.pdbx_seq_one_letter_code
_entity_poly.pdbx_strand_id
1 'polypeptide(L)'
;MKRRFDPALPELMDRPQPVTPELERDLDNLRSLNRWFGSHRLVRHFLRRWLRPNGKARILDVATGSGDIPRLIVDHARKQNVSVQIDAIDQQESTIEIARGLSAAYPEINFYCANLFEWNLSSDRKLDGLKPSSLPYDMVLCSLALHHFSNDDAVRALQKLRVLSRARVLVADLRRARWLTCAVYFVTATIYRDEMTKTDARLSAARAFSFREMRELAERSGWKNFGHQKFAVGRQAIWIE
;
A
#
# COMPACT_ATOMS: atom_id res chain seq x y z
N MET A 1 -18.70 -13.64 -7.95
CA MET A 1 -17.94 -13.08 -9.09
C MET A 1 -16.52 -13.60 -8.98
N LYS A 2 -15.99 -14.21 -10.07
CA LYS A 2 -14.61 -14.75 -10.10
C LYS A 2 -13.61 -13.59 -10.21
N ARG A 3 -12.44 -13.70 -9.59
CA ARG A 3 -11.33 -12.77 -9.74
C ARG A 3 -10.84 -12.77 -11.18
N ARG A 4 -10.62 -11.59 -11.74
CA ARG A 4 -10.04 -11.42 -13.07
C ARG A 4 -8.61 -10.90 -12.92
N PHE A 5 -7.66 -11.80 -12.94
CA PHE A 5 -6.24 -11.48 -12.86
C PHE A 5 -5.55 -12.00 -14.12
N ASP A 6 -4.90 -11.10 -14.83
CA ASP A 6 -4.05 -11.41 -15.97
C ASP A 6 -2.71 -10.68 -15.78
N PRO A 7 -1.59 -11.39 -15.62
CA PRO A 7 -0.28 -10.78 -15.46
C PRO A 7 0.21 -10.03 -16.71
N ALA A 8 -0.32 -10.38 -17.89
CA ALA A 8 0.03 -9.70 -19.14
C ALA A 8 -0.63 -8.32 -19.31
N LEU A 9 -1.57 -7.97 -18.43
CA LEU A 9 -2.30 -6.69 -18.47
C LEU A 9 -2.01 -5.86 -17.21
N PRO A 10 -0.76 -5.34 -16.96
CA PRO A 10 -0.48 -4.50 -15.80
C PRO A 10 -1.34 -3.22 -15.84
N GLU A 11 -1.55 -2.62 -14.69
CA GLU A 11 -2.14 -1.28 -14.62
C GLU A 11 -1.23 -0.29 -15.35
N LEU A 12 -1.80 0.76 -15.92
CA LEU A 12 -1.03 1.70 -16.73
C LEU A 12 0.05 2.41 -15.91
N MET A 13 -0.26 2.71 -14.64
CA MET A 13 0.70 3.29 -13.71
C MET A 13 1.87 2.35 -13.36
N ASP A 14 1.68 1.04 -13.46
CA ASP A 14 2.71 0.04 -13.16
C ASP A 14 3.67 -0.22 -14.32
N ARG A 15 3.41 0.36 -15.48
CA ARG A 15 4.31 0.25 -16.63
C ARG A 15 5.52 1.15 -16.45
N PRO A 16 6.74 0.69 -16.80
CA PRO A 16 7.90 1.55 -16.82
C PRO A 16 7.66 2.76 -17.73
N GLN A 17 7.71 3.96 -17.16
CA GLN A 17 7.48 5.22 -17.86
C GLN A 17 8.21 6.35 -17.15
N PRO A 18 8.56 7.44 -17.86
CA PRO A 18 9.10 8.64 -17.22
C PRO A 18 8.00 9.34 -16.39
N VAL A 19 8.42 10.32 -15.59
CA VAL A 19 7.46 11.25 -14.98
C VAL A 19 6.75 12.04 -16.08
N THR A 20 5.44 11.91 -16.13
CA THR A 20 4.59 12.63 -17.09
C THR A 20 3.46 13.32 -16.36
N PRO A 21 2.86 14.40 -16.93
CA PRO A 21 1.69 15.04 -16.34
C PRO A 21 0.48 14.09 -16.20
N GLU A 22 0.39 13.06 -17.04
CA GLU A 22 -0.63 12.01 -16.96
C GLU A 22 -0.43 11.16 -15.73
N LEU A 23 0.80 10.68 -15.47
CA LEU A 23 1.14 9.89 -14.27
C LEU A 23 0.95 10.70 -12.99
N GLU A 24 1.36 11.98 -12.98
CA GLU A 24 1.14 12.87 -11.82
C GLU A 24 -0.34 13.04 -11.52
N ARG A 25 -1.18 13.27 -12.55
CA ARG A 25 -2.63 13.37 -12.38
C ARG A 25 -3.26 12.07 -11.90
N ASP A 26 -2.81 10.93 -12.41
CA ASP A 26 -3.32 9.64 -11.98
C ASP A 26 -3.01 9.38 -10.50
N LEU A 27 -1.77 9.59 -10.08
CA LEU A 27 -1.36 9.48 -8.69
C LEU A 27 -2.11 10.47 -7.77
N ASP A 28 -2.44 11.67 -8.24
CA ASP A 28 -3.26 12.63 -7.52
C ASP A 28 -4.71 12.16 -7.38
N ASN A 29 -5.28 11.62 -8.45
CA ASN A 29 -6.60 11.02 -8.45
C ASN A 29 -6.67 9.83 -7.49
N LEU A 30 -5.68 8.93 -7.51
CA LEU A 30 -5.58 7.79 -6.60
C LEU A 30 -5.47 8.24 -5.14
N ARG A 31 -4.65 9.26 -4.85
CA ARG A 31 -4.56 9.87 -3.52
C ARG A 31 -5.92 10.41 -3.06
N SER A 32 -6.65 11.07 -3.93
CA SER A 32 -8.00 11.57 -3.67
C SER A 32 -8.97 10.42 -3.40
N LEU A 33 -8.93 9.34 -4.20
CA LEU A 33 -9.69 8.12 -3.98
C LEU A 33 -9.36 7.48 -2.62
N ASN A 34 -8.09 7.40 -2.24
CA ASN A 34 -7.65 6.87 -0.96
C ASN A 34 -8.21 7.67 0.22
N ARG A 35 -8.22 8.98 0.08
CA ARG A 35 -8.75 9.89 1.09
C ARG A 35 -10.27 9.75 1.25
N TRP A 36 -11.01 9.75 0.14
CA TRP A 36 -12.48 9.78 0.16
C TRP A 36 -13.11 8.40 0.32
N PHE A 37 -12.49 7.36 -0.24
CA PHE A 37 -13.02 6.00 -0.24
C PHE A 37 -12.47 5.12 0.89
N GLY A 38 -11.98 5.73 1.96
CA GLY A 38 -11.80 5.09 3.26
C GLY A 38 -10.44 4.45 3.53
N SER A 39 -9.46 4.46 2.59
CA SER A 39 -8.12 3.91 2.86
C SER A 39 -7.43 4.66 3.99
N HIS A 40 -7.42 5.99 3.97
CA HIS A 40 -6.86 6.81 5.06
C HIS A 40 -7.58 6.57 6.39
N ARG A 41 -8.91 6.37 6.39
CA ARG A 41 -9.66 6.06 7.62
C ARG A 41 -9.27 4.71 8.18
N LEU A 42 -9.12 3.71 7.32
CA LEU A 42 -8.69 2.37 7.68
C LEU A 42 -7.30 2.41 8.32
N VAL A 43 -6.31 3.03 7.66
CA VAL A 43 -4.95 3.14 8.21
C VAL A 43 -4.97 3.89 9.54
N ARG A 44 -5.66 5.04 9.66
CA ARG A 44 -5.79 5.78 10.93
C ARG A 44 -6.40 4.94 12.06
N HIS A 45 -7.31 4.01 11.76
CA HIS A 45 -7.87 3.09 12.76
C HIS A 45 -6.77 2.28 13.44
N PHE A 46 -5.82 1.72 12.66
CA PHE A 46 -4.70 0.96 13.18
C PHE A 46 -3.64 1.85 13.83
N LEU A 47 -3.35 3.03 13.27
CA LEU A 47 -2.39 3.96 13.87
C LEU A 47 -2.78 4.37 15.29
N ARG A 48 -4.06 4.68 15.53
CA ARG A 48 -4.58 5.00 16.87
C ARG A 48 -4.40 3.88 17.87
N ARG A 49 -4.44 2.63 17.42
CA ARG A 49 -4.29 1.45 18.24
C ARG A 49 -2.82 1.07 18.46
N TRP A 50 -1.97 1.31 17.46
CA TRP A 50 -0.62 0.77 17.41
C TRP A 50 0.47 1.77 17.76
N LEU A 51 0.30 3.04 17.45
CA LEU A 51 1.25 4.09 17.81
C LEU A 51 0.86 4.67 19.18
N ARG A 52 1.70 4.38 20.19
CA ARG A 52 1.49 4.91 21.52
C ARG A 52 2.07 6.31 21.62
N PRO A 53 1.37 7.27 22.27
CA PRO A 53 1.90 8.61 22.51
C PRO A 53 3.30 8.57 23.14
N ASN A 54 4.16 9.50 22.75
CA ASN A 54 5.56 9.60 23.18
C ASN A 54 6.43 8.37 22.86
N GLY A 55 5.96 7.48 21.97
CA GLY A 55 6.67 6.27 21.54
C GLY A 55 7.64 6.52 20.40
N LYS A 56 8.29 5.44 19.98
CA LYS A 56 9.12 5.40 18.77
C LYS A 56 8.68 4.22 17.90
N ALA A 57 8.70 4.39 16.58
CA ALA A 57 8.39 3.30 15.66
C ALA A 57 9.18 3.43 14.36
N ARG A 58 9.68 2.29 13.87
CA ARG A 58 10.26 2.13 12.53
C ARG A 58 9.25 1.40 11.67
N ILE A 59 8.95 1.97 10.53
CA ILE A 59 7.84 1.53 9.69
C ILE A 59 8.35 1.29 8.27
N LEU A 60 7.89 0.21 7.65
CA LEU A 60 8.05 -0.02 6.23
C LEU A 60 6.69 0.12 5.55
N ASP A 61 6.61 0.97 4.53
CA ASP A 61 5.46 1.07 3.66
C ASP A 61 5.81 0.48 2.29
N VAL A 62 5.09 -0.57 1.90
CA VAL A 62 5.35 -1.35 0.69
C VAL A 62 4.35 -0.99 -0.40
N ALA A 63 4.85 -0.77 -1.62
CA ALA A 63 4.11 -0.24 -2.75
C ALA A 63 3.49 1.12 -2.37
N THR A 64 4.38 2.05 -2.02
CA THR A 64 4.01 3.33 -1.39
C THR A 64 3.28 4.28 -2.34
N GLY A 65 3.37 4.05 -3.65
CA GLY A 65 2.81 4.93 -4.65
C GLY A 65 3.32 6.37 -4.47
N SER A 66 2.43 7.34 -4.48
CA SER A 66 2.78 8.74 -4.27
C SER A 66 3.19 9.10 -2.82
N GLY A 67 3.30 8.13 -1.91
CA GLY A 67 3.68 8.37 -0.52
C GLY A 67 2.59 8.99 0.36
N ASP A 68 1.33 8.88 -0.01
CA ASP A 68 0.21 9.45 0.75
C ASP A 68 0.01 8.78 2.11
N ILE A 69 0.23 7.47 2.21
CA ILE A 69 0.15 6.71 3.46
C ILE A 69 1.31 7.06 4.42
N PRO A 70 2.59 7.07 4.00
CA PRO A 70 3.68 7.56 4.83
C PRO A 70 3.46 8.97 5.39
N ARG A 71 3.05 9.93 4.55
CA ARG A 71 2.72 11.29 5.02
C ARG A 71 1.58 11.28 6.04
N LEU A 72 0.53 10.49 5.81
CA LEU A 72 -0.56 10.31 6.77
C LEU A 72 -0.07 9.79 8.13
N ILE A 73 0.89 8.85 8.12
CA ILE A 73 1.48 8.28 9.33
C ILE A 73 2.28 9.34 10.08
N VAL A 74 3.13 10.11 9.37
CA VAL A 74 3.91 11.19 9.97
C VAL A 74 3.00 12.26 10.58
N ASP A 75 1.98 12.71 9.86
CA ASP A 75 1.01 13.68 10.37
C ASP A 75 0.30 13.19 11.64
N HIS A 76 -0.02 11.91 11.70
CA HIS A 76 -0.59 11.30 12.89
C HIS A 76 0.43 11.22 14.04
N ALA A 77 1.66 10.82 13.75
CA ALA A 77 2.73 10.66 14.71
C ALA A 77 3.12 12.02 15.34
N ARG A 78 3.27 13.07 14.54
CA ARG A 78 3.55 14.44 15.01
C ARG A 78 2.46 14.91 15.99
N LYS A 79 1.17 14.66 15.71
CA LYS A 79 0.04 15.01 16.60
C LYS A 79 0.04 14.25 17.94
N GLN A 80 0.65 13.08 17.98
CA GLN A 80 0.72 12.21 19.16
C GLN A 80 2.10 12.25 19.84
N ASN A 81 2.99 13.13 19.37
CA ASN A 81 4.39 13.21 19.83
C ASN A 81 5.12 11.86 19.72
N VAL A 82 4.87 11.11 18.63
CA VAL A 82 5.54 9.83 18.32
C VAL A 82 6.70 10.10 17.38
N SER A 83 7.90 9.60 17.71
CA SER A 83 9.04 9.61 16.79
C SER A 83 8.89 8.45 15.80
N VAL A 84 8.75 8.76 14.52
CA VAL A 84 8.68 7.72 13.45
C VAL A 84 9.82 7.88 12.48
N GLN A 85 10.29 6.76 11.96
CA GLN A 85 11.17 6.67 10.80
C GLN A 85 10.53 5.68 9.83
N ILE A 86 10.32 6.11 8.59
CA ILE A 86 9.60 5.34 7.58
C ILE A 86 10.51 5.09 6.41
N ASP A 87 10.70 3.83 6.05
CA ASP A 87 11.23 3.42 4.77
C ASP A 87 10.02 3.10 3.86
N ALA A 88 9.94 3.75 2.73
CA ALA A 88 8.84 3.63 1.77
C ALA A 88 9.39 3.11 0.45
N ILE A 89 8.88 1.96 -0.01
CA ILE A 89 9.38 1.31 -1.22
C ILE A 89 8.30 1.23 -2.29
N ASP A 90 8.71 1.45 -3.53
CA ASP A 90 7.92 1.17 -4.72
C ASP A 90 8.85 0.68 -5.84
N GLN A 91 8.33 -0.13 -6.75
CA GLN A 91 9.15 -0.67 -7.86
C GLN A 91 9.29 0.30 -9.05
N GLN A 92 8.49 1.37 -9.09
CA GLN A 92 8.49 2.35 -10.18
C GLN A 92 9.29 3.60 -9.79
N GLU A 93 10.41 3.84 -10.51
CA GLU A 93 11.29 4.99 -10.24
C GLU A 93 10.56 6.33 -10.38
N SER A 94 9.75 6.48 -11.45
CA SER A 94 8.97 7.70 -11.67
C SER A 94 7.97 7.98 -10.55
N THR A 95 7.37 6.94 -9.99
CA THR A 95 6.46 7.05 -8.83
C THR A 95 7.22 7.50 -7.57
N ILE A 96 8.41 6.95 -7.34
CA ILE A 96 9.29 7.35 -6.23
C ILE A 96 9.77 8.80 -6.39
N GLU A 97 10.11 9.23 -7.58
CA GLU A 97 10.48 10.62 -7.86
C GLU A 97 9.35 11.59 -7.49
N ILE A 98 8.13 11.30 -7.93
CA ILE A 98 6.93 12.07 -7.57
C ILE A 98 6.71 12.05 -6.05
N ALA A 99 6.83 10.89 -5.40
CA ALA A 99 6.64 10.74 -3.96
C ALA A 99 7.64 11.58 -3.16
N ARG A 100 8.92 11.60 -3.57
CA ARG A 100 9.96 12.45 -2.97
C ARG A 100 9.60 13.94 -3.08
N GLY A 101 9.21 14.39 -4.27
CA GLY A 101 8.79 15.78 -4.50
C GLY A 101 7.63 16.20 -3.60
N LEU A 102 6.59 15.37 -3.53
CA LEU A 102 5.40 15.60 -2.68
C LEU A 102 5.69 15.52 -1.18
N SER A 103 6.81 14.94 -0.79
CA SER A 103 7.15 14.67 0.62
C SER A 103 8.35 15.49 1.12
N ALA A 104 8.73 16.56 0.45
CA ALA A 104 9.88 17.41 0.83
C ALA A 104 9.80 17.95 2.27
N ALA A 105 8.60 18.13 2.84
CA ALA A 105 8.37 18.58 4.20
C ALA A 105 8.33 17.44 5.25
N TYR A 106 8.70 16.20 4.84
CA TYR A 106 8.60 15.00 5.67
C TYR A 106 9.95 14.26 5.77
N PRO A 107 10.93 14.82 6.52
CA PRO A 107 12.26 14.22 6.65
C PRO A 107 12.26 12.87 7.35
N GLU A 108 11.15 12.46 7.96
CA GLU A 108 10.97 11.15 8.57
C GLU A 108 10.81 10.02 7.55
N ILE A 109 10.65 10.33 6.25
CA ILE A 109 10.36 9.34 5.20
C ILE A 109 11.55 9.22 4.26
N ASN A 110 12.07 8.01 4.10
CA ASN A 110 13.06 7.64 3.10
C ASN A 110 12.36 6.86 1.98
N PHE A 111 12.51 7.30 0.74
CA PHE A 111 11.93 6.65 -0.43
C PHE A 111 12.98 5.88 -1.23
N TYR A 112 12.67 4.63 -1.57
CA TYR A 112 13.55 3.75 -2.32
C TYR A 112 12.81 3.11 -3.51
N CYS A 113 13.44 3.14 -4.70
CA CYS A 113 13.00 2.32 -5.81
C CYS A 113 13.45 0.88 -5.56
N ALA A 114 12.52 0.00 -5.20
CA ALA A 114 12.85 -1.37 -4.83
C ALA A 114 11.68 -2.33 -4.97
N ASN A 115 11.97 -3.58 -5.33
CA ASN A 115 11.00 -4.66 -5.34
C ASN A 115 10.90 -5.30 -3.95
N LEU A 116 9.66 -5.54 -3.47
CA LEU A 116 9.40 -6.19 -2.18
C LEU A 116 10.15 -7.51 -2.01
N PHE A 117 10.21 -8.34 -3.04
CA PHE A 117 10.83 -9.67 -2.94
C PHE A 117 12.33 -9.62 -2.81
N GLU A 118 12.96 -8.54 -3.30
CA GLU A 118 14.39 -8.27 -3.20
C GLU A 118 14.75 -7.44 -1.97
N TRP A 119 13.78 -6.82 -1.32
CA TRP A 119 14.00 -6.02 -0.12
C TRP A 119 14.44 -6.88 1.06
N ASN A 120 15.62 -6.62 1.59
CA ASN A 120 16.19 -7.38 2.70
C ASN A 120 16.71 -6.45 3.80
N LEU A 121 16.66 -6.94 5.02
CA LEU A 121 17.24 -6.30 6.20
C LEU A 121 18.77 -6.49 6.18
N SER A 122 19.47 -5.82 5.26
CA SER A 122 20.92 -5.91 5.14
C SER A 122 21.59 -4.59 5.53
N SER A 123 22.62 -4.68 6.38
CA SER A 123 23.38 -3.53 6.83
C SER A 123 24.24 -2.88 5.74
N ASP A 124 24.49 -3.57 4.64
CA ASP A 124 25.53 -3.18 3.67
C ASP A 124 24.97 -2.59 2.37
N ARG A 125 23.67 -2.63 2.16
CA ARG A 125 23.04 -2.11 0.95
C ARG A 125 22.76 -0.62 1.09
N LYS A 126 23.46 0.21 0.33
CA LYS A 126 23.09 1.60 0.09
C LYS A 126 22.18 1.64 -1.15
N LEU A 127 20.99 2.19 -1.02
CA LEU A 127 20.09 2.49 -2.13
C LEU A 127 19.95 4.02 -2.17
N ASP A 128 20.23 4.63 -3.29
CA ASP A 128 20.15 6.08 -3.48
C ASP A 128 20.94 6.90 -2.44
N GLY A 129 22.10 6.38 -1.99
CA GLY A 129 22.90 7.02 -0.94
C GLY A 129 22.40 6.86 0.49
N LEU A 130 21.21 6.30 0.68
CA LEU A 130 20.59 6.04 1.96
C LEU A 130 20.84 4.59 2.42
N LYS A 131 20.90 4.37 3.74
CA LYS A 131 20.97 3.02 4.31
C LYS A 131 19.59 2.60 4.81
N PRO A 132 18.97 1.56 4.20
CA PRO A 132 17.77 0.97 4.76
C PRO A 132 18.03 0.39 6.16
N SER A 133 16.95 0.18 6.91
CA SER A 133 17.06 -0.46 8.20
C SER A 133 17.67 -1.87 8.13
N SER A 134 18.69 -2.12 8.93
CA SER A 134 19.22 -3.47 9.16
C SER A 134 18.44 -4.26 10.21
N LEU A 135 17.55 -3.61 10.95
CA LEU A 135 16.71 -4.24 11.98
C LEU A 135 15.28 -4.41 11.48
N PRO A 136 14.56 -5.46 11.91
CA PRO A 136 13.15 -5.62 11.58
C PRO A 136 12.32 -4.39 11.98
N TYR A 137 11.31 -4.09 11.18
CA TYR A 137 10.41 -2.97 11.39
C TYR A 137 9.41 -3.27 12.52
N ASP A 138 9.02 -2.25 13.28
CA ASP A 138 7.94 -2.34 14.27
C ASP A 138 6.60 -2.60 13.60
N MET A 139 6.44 -2.02 12.41
CA MET A 139 5.23 -2.12 11.62
C MET A 139 5.58 -2.17 10.13
N VAL A 140 4.94 -3.10 9.41
CA VAL A 140 5.01 -3.19 7.96
C VAL A 140 3.61 -3.01 7.40
N LEU A 141 3.46 -2.09 6.45
CA LEU A 141 2.21 -1.82 5.77
C LEU A 141 2.31 -2.19 4.29
N CYS A 142 1.18 -2.67 3.75
CA CYS A 142 0.96 -2.80 2.32
C CYS A 142 -0.48 -2.39 2.05
N SER A 143 -0.66 -1.25 1.39
CA SER A 143 -1.98 -0.66 1.18
C SER A 143 -2.30 -0.56 -0.30
N LEU A 144 -3.41 -1.17 -0.72
CA LEU A 144 -3.90 -1.14 -2.11
C LEU A 144 -2.90 -1.70 -3.14
N ALA A 145 -2.19 -2.74 -2.78
CA ALA A 145 -1.20 -3.35 -3.65
C ALA A 145 -1.31 -4.88 -3.76
N LEU A 146 -1.94 -5.56 -2.78
CA LEU A 146 -1.98 -7.02 -2.81
C LEU A 146 -2.73 -7.56 -4.05
N HIS A 147 -3.69 -6.81 -4.58
CA HIS A 147 -4.46 -7.19 -5.77
C HIS A 147 -3.64 -7.19 -7.07
N HIS A 148 -2.44 -6.58 -7.09
CA HIS A 148 -1.51 -6.62 -8.23
C HIS A 148 -0.77 -7.96 -8.35
N PHE A 149 -0.82 -8.81 -7.33
CA PHE A 149 -0.12 -10.11 -7.32
C PHE A 149 -1.02 -11.26 -7.80
N SER A 150 -0.41 -12.28 -8.39
CA SER A 150 -1.05 -13.60 -8.55
C SER A 150 -1.42 -14.17 -7.17
N ASN A 151 -2.19 -15.25 -7.11
CA ASN A 151 -2.51 -15.88 -5.81
C ASN A 151 -1.23 -16.39 -5.11
N ASP A 152 -0.29 -16.94 -5.86
CA ASP A 152 0.94 -17.50 -5.28
C ASP A 152 1.92 -16.39 -4.89
N ASP A 153 2.04 -15.34 -5.69
CA ASP A 153 2.86 -14.18 -5.33
C ASP A 153 2.26 -13.39 -4.16
N ALA A 154 0.93 -13.32 -4.04
CA ALA A 154 0.27 -12.74 -2.88
C ALA A 154 0.60 -13.51 -1.59
N VAL A 155 0.63 -14.85 -1.64
CA VAL A 155 1.09 -15.68 -0.52
C VAL A 155 2.56 -15.38 -0.18
N ARG A 156 3.45 -15.34 -1.19
CA ARG A 156 4.85 -14.98 -1.00
C ARG A 156 5.03 -13.57 -0.43
N ALA A 157 4.23 -12.61 -0.91
CA ALA A 157 4.23 -11.24 -0.39
C ALA A 157 3.84 -11.20 1.09
N LEU A 158 2.76 -11.89 1.49
CA LEU A 158 2.35 -11.99 2.90
C LEU A 158 3.43 -12.61 3.77
N GLN A 159 4.10 -13.66 3.30
CA GLN A 159 5.25 -14.27 4.00
C GLN A 159 6.39 -13.26 4.17
N LYS A 160 6.74 -12.55 3.10
CA LYS A 160 7.80 -11.54 3.11
C LYS A 160 7.51 -10.39 4.07
N LEU A 161 6.29 -9.83 4.04
CA LEU A 161 5.86 -8.78 4.97
C LEU A 161 6.00 -9.24 6.43
N ARG A 162 5.66 -10.50 6.72
CA ARG A 162 5.79 -11.05 8.07
C ARG A 162 7.25 -11.17 8.53
N VAL A 163 8.14 -11.58 7.64
CA VAL A 163 9.59 -11.70 7.94
C VAL A 163 10.23 -10.33 8.19
N LEU A 164 9.78 -9.29 7.48
CA LEU A 164 10.29 -7.93 7.62
C LEU A 164 9.82 -7.25 8.92
N SER A 165 8.75 -7.74 9.54
CA SER A 165 8.18 -7.18 10.76
C SER A 165 8.54 -7.97 12.00
N ARG A 166 8.95 -7.28 13.06
CA ARG A 166 9.10 -7.88 14.40
C ARG A 166 7.81 -7.92 15.21
N ALA A 167 6.82 -7.10 14.85
CA ALA A 167 5.60 -6.98 15.65
C ALA A 167 4.33 -6.98 14.79
N ARG A 168 4.12 -5.96 13.95
CA ARG A 168 2.83 -5.68 13.34
C ARG A 168 2.91 -5.66 11.82
N VAL A 169 1.97 -6.33 11.18
CA VAL A 169 1.77 -6.27 9.73
C VAL A 169 0.33 -5.84 9.45
N LEU A 170 0.15 -4.87 8.57
CA LEU A 170 -1.15 -4.44 8.05
C LEU A 170 -1.18 -4.58 6.55
N VAL A 171 -2.09 -5.38 6.03
CA VAL A 171 -2.43 -5.40 4.61
C VAL A 171 -3.85 -4.90 4.45
N ALA A 172 -3.99 -3.74 3.82
CA ALA A 172 -5.26 -3.07 3.56
C ALA A 172 -5.51 -3.03 2.05
N ASP A 173 -6.66 -3.50 1.58
CA ASP A 173 -6.92 -3.57 0.16
C ASP A 173 -8.39 -3.40 -0.20
N LEU A 174 -8.65 -3.29 -1.49
CA LEU A 174 -9.99 -3.38 -2.07
C LEU A 174 -10.60 -4.75 -1.77
N ARG A 175 -11.90 -4.75 -1.54
CA ARG A 175 -12.68 -5.98 -1.40
C ARG A 175 -13.55 -6.18 -2.64
N ARG A 176 -13.33 -7.26 -3.40
CA ARG A 176 -14.18 -7.56 -4.55
C ARG A 176 -15.62 -7.83 -4.10
N ALA A 177 -16.55 -7.02 -4.62
CA ALA A 177 -17.99 -7.17 -4.43
C ALA A 177 -18.71 -6.58 -5.65
N ARG A 178 -19.85 -7.20 -6.06
CA ARG A 178 -20.60 -6.76 -7.25
C ARG A 178 -20.96 -5.29 -7.21
N TRP A 179 -21.49 -4.83 -6.07
CA TRP A 179 -21.89 -3.43 -5.89
C TRP A 179 -20.69 -2.46 -6.01
N LEU A 180 -19.51 -2.86 -5.50
CA LEU A 180 -18.30 -2.04 -5.57
C LEU A 180 -17.83 -1.91 -7.03
N THR A 181 -17.82 -3.01 -7.77
CA THR A 181 -17.48 -2.98 -9.19
C THR A 181 -18.41 -2.01 -9.94
N CYS A 182 -19.73 -2.11 -9.73
CA CYS A 182 -20.68 -1.17 -10.32
C CYS A 182 -20.41 0.30 -9.89
N ALA A 183 -20.14 0.52 -8.60
CA ALA A 183 -19.81 1.85 -8.09
C ALA A 183 -18.53 2.43 -8.70
N VAL A 184 -17.47 1.62 -8.84
CA VAL A 184 -16.22 2.03 -9.51
C VAL A 184 -16.48 2.41 -10.96
N TYR A 185 -17.24 1.61 -11.70
CA TYR A 185 -17.59 1.93 -13.09
C TYR A 185 -18.39 3.23 -13.19
N PHE A 186 -19.36 3.45 -12.29
CA PHE A 186 -20.15 4.67 -12.24
C PHE A 186 -19.30 5.89 -11.94
N VAL A 187 -18.49 5.82 -10.87
CA VAL A 187 -17.61 6.92 -10.43
C VAL A 187 -16.59 7.27 -11.52
N THR A 188 -15.95 6.25 -12.10
CA THR A 188 -14.95 6.46 -13.16
C THR A 188 -15.57 6.99 -14.45
N ALA A 189 -16.82 6.67 -14.76
CA ALA A 189 -17.50 7.19 -15.92
C ALA A 189 -17.98 8.64 -15.75
N THR A 190 -18.29 9.07 -14.51
CA THR A 190 -18.93 10.37 -14.24
C THR A 190 -17.97 11.43 -13.70
N ILE A 191 -16.99 11.03 -12.90
CA ILE A 191 -16.12 11.97 -12.17
C ILE A 191 -14.77 12.14 -12.85
N TYR A 192 -14.16 11.04 -13.30
CA TYR A 192 -12.83 11.08 -13.87
C TYR A 192 -12.86 11.18 -15.38
N ARG A 193 -12.06 12.11 -15.94
CA ARG A 193 -11.88 12.26 -17.39
C ARG A 193 -10.64 11.53 -17.89
N ASP A 194 -9.68 11.29 -17.00
CA ASP A 194 -8.41 10.65 -17.33
C ASP A 194 -8.58 9.16 -17.59
N GLU A 195 -8.10 8.68 -18.75
CA GLU A 195 -8.23 7.28 -19.17
C GLU A 195 -7.35 6.34 -18.35
N MET A 196 -6.20 6.82 -17.85
CA MET A 196 -5.33 6.02 -16.97
C MET A 196 -6.08 5.69 -15.68
N THR A 197 -6.59 6.70 -14.97
CA THR A 197 -7.37 6.51 -13.74
C THR A 197 -8.61 5.63 -13.94
N LYS A 198 -9.33 5.79 -15.07
CA LYS A 198 -10.50 4.94 -15.35
C LYS A 198 -10.12 3.49 -15.54
N THR A 199 -9.08 3.24 -16.33
CA THR A 199 -8.62 1.89 -16.66
C THR A 199 -8.09 1.19 -15.42
N ASP A 200 -7.21 1.85 -14.68
CA ASP A 200 -6.54 1.29 -13.51
C ASP A 200 -7.53 1.03 -12.36
N ALA A 201 -8.44 1.97 -12.06
CA ALA A 201 -9.46 1.76 -11.05
C ALA A 201 -10.41 0.58 -11.35
N ARG A 202 -10.79 0.40 -12.63
CA ARG A 202 -11.63 -0.73 -13.06
C ARG A 202 -10.88 -2.05 -13.00
N LEU A 203 -9.60 -2.03 -13.37
CA LEU A 203 -8.74 -3.19 -13.33
C LEU A 203 -8.47 -3.63 -11.89
N SER A 204 -8.14 -2.70 -10.99
CA SER A 204 -7.98 -2.93 -9.55
C SER A 204 -9.24 -3.54 -8.93
N ALA A 205 -10.43 -3.02 -9.26
CA ALA A 205 -11.69 -3.57 -8.77
C ALA A 205 -11.96 -5.00 -9.25
N ALA A 206 -11.54 -5.35 -10.48
CA ALA A 206 -11.70 -6.70 -11.04
C ALA A 206 -10.68 -7.68 -10.45
N ARG A 207 -9.47 -7.21 -10.10
CA ARG A 207 -8.36 -7.98 -9.52
C ARG A 207 -8.46 -8.14 -8.02
N ALA A 208 -9.18 -7.27 -7.33
CA ALA A 208 -9.32 -7.31 -5.88
C ALA A 208 -9.70 -8.71 -5.39
N PHE A 209 -9.17 -9.11 -4.25
CA PHE A 209 -9.56 -10.34 -3.59
C PHE A 209 -10.92 -10.17 -2.88
N SER A 210 -11.75 -11.22 -2.89
CA SER A 210 -12.92 -11.28 -2.03
C SER A 210 -12.48 -11.45 -0.57
N PHE A 211 -13.41 -11.24 0.37
CA PHE A 211 -13.13 -11.42 1.79
C PHE A 211 -12.63 -12.83 2.10
N ARG A 212 -13.25 -13.86 1.51
CA ARG A 212 -12.84 -15.25 1.70
C ARG A 212 -11.46 -15.54 1.12
N GLU A 213 -11.20 -15.12 -0.13
CA GLU A 213 -9.91 -15.34 -0.77
C GLU A 213 -8.76 -14.68 -0.01
N MET A 214 -8.94 -13.46 0.51
CA MET A 214 -7.90 -12.78 1.30
C MET A 214 -7.56 -13.55 2.58
N ARG A 215 -8.57 -14.16 3.22
CA ARG A 215 -8.37 -15.05 4.37
C ARG A 215 -7.58 -16.30 3.97
N GLU A 216 -7.99 -16.97 2.90
CA GLU A 216 -7.34 -18.17 2.37
C GLU A 216 -5.85 -17.90 2.02
N LEU A 217 -5.53 -16.72 1.47
CA LEU A 217 -4.13 -16.32 1.22
C LEU A 217 -3.33 -16.18 2.52
N ALA A 218 -3.90 -15.56 3.55
CA ALA A 218 -3.23 -15.43 4.85
C ALA A 218 -2.99 -16.81 5.50
N GLU A 219 -3.96 -17.71 5.46
CA GLU A 219 -3.83 -19.07 5.96
C GLU A 219 -2.74 -19.85 5.18
N ARG A 220 -2.73 -19.76 3.84
CA ARG A 220 -1.70 -20.36 2.98
C ARG A 220 -0.30 -19.78 3.22
N SER A 221 -0.20 -18.51 3.61
CA SER A 221 1.09 -17.88 3.94
C SER A 221 1.64 -18.29 5.31
N GLY A 222 0.90 -19.11 6.05
CA GLY A 222 1.28 -19.57 7.39
C GLY A 222 0.96 -18.57 8.50
N TRP A 223 0.19 -17.52 8.23
CA TRP A 223 -0.25 -16.59 9.28
C TRP A 223 -1.16 -17.30 10.27
N LYS A 224 -0.84 -17.16 11.55
CA LYS A 224 -1.65 -17.66 12.68
C LYS A 224 -2.11 -16.47 13.51
N ASN A 225 -3.30 -16.59 14.11
CA ASN A 225 -3.86 -15.56 15.00
C ASN A 225 -3.90 -14.15 14.36
N PHE A 226 -4.29 -14.09 13.10
CA PHE A 226 -4.43 -12.82 12.38
C PHE A 226 -5.86 -12.26 12.49
N GLY A 227 -5.97 -10.93 12.54
CA GLY A 227 -7.25 -10.26 12.42
C GLY A 227 -7.65 -10.10 10.95
N HIS A 228 -8.95 -10.15 10.66
CA HIS A 228 -9.49 -9.91 9.33
C HIS A 228 -10.85 -9.24 9.42
N GLN A 229 -10.99 -8.06 8.83
CA GLN A 229 -12.21 -7.26 8.94
C GLN A 229 -12.56 -6.56 7.62
N LYS A 230 -13.85 -6.39 7.39
CA LYS A 230 -14.40 -5.53 6.33
C LYS A 230 -14.50 -4.11 6.86
N PHE A 231 -14.10 -3.16 6.04
CA PHE A 231 -14.23 -1.73 6.30
C PHE A 231 -15.21 -1.09 5.33
N ALA A 232 -15.61 0.15 5.64
CA ALA A 232 -16.52 0.91 4.79
C ALA A 232 -15.97 1.10 3.37
N VAL A 233 -16.86 1.37 2.43
CA VAL A 233 -16.55 1.70 1.04
C VAL A 233 -15.71 0.62 0.33
N GLY A 234 -16.06 -0.65 0.58
CA GLY A 234 -15.42 -1.76 -0.15
C GLY A 234 -13.95 -2.00 0.20
N ARG A 235 -13.51 -1.61 1.39
CA ARG A 235 -12.18 -1.93 1.92
C ARG A 235 -12.22 -3.17 2.80
N GLN A 236 -11.08 -3.83 2.91
CA GLN A 236 -10.82 -4.91 3.86
C GLN A 236 -9.39 -4.81 4.36
N ALA A 237 -9.13 -5.38 5.52
CA ALA A 237 -7.77 -5.49 6.03
C ALA A 237 -7.57 -6.84 6.71
N ILE A 238 -6.35 -7.37 6.58
CA ILE A 238 -5.81 -8.43 7.41
C ILE A 238 -4.58 -7.90 8.15
N TRP A 239 -4.37 -8.36 9.38
CA TRP A 239 -3.25 -7.87 10.18
C TRP A 239 -2.77 -8.90 11.21
N ILE A 240 -1.51 -8.74 11.62
CA ILE A 240 -0.89 -9.40 12.77
C ILE A 240 -0.46 -8.32 13.76
N GLU A 241 -0.61 -8.61 15.05
CA GLU A 241 -0.16 -7.76 16.16
C GLU A 241 0.29 -8.60 17.37
#